data_593881bd59813b516dac0ff4e5a8af61
#
_entry.id   593881bd59813b516dac0ff4e5a8af61
#
_cell.length_a   1.000
_cell.length_b   1.000
_cell.length_c   1.000
_cell.angle_alpha   90.00
_cell.angle_beta   90.00
_cell.angle_gamma   90.00
#
_symmetry.space_group_name_H-M   'P 1'
#
loop_
_entity.id
_entity.type
_entity.pdbx_description
1 polymer ?
#
loop_
_entity_poly.entity_id
_entity_poly.type
_entity_poly.pdbx_seq_one_letter_code
_entity_poly.pdbx_strand_id
1 'polypeptide(L)'
;GITDNGIVIGTGPYVATDLVTDDHLTLVKNENYWNGDVNVDEITVRTISDGDTLAFALQAGEINAAYGMAYASYPLFENDDFTFSSAATSRAFYAWMNFESTVTSDPAVRKAIAMGIDKESFVSVLLNGYGYPAVGAFPDTFSFGGQNLTTESYDPDGAKKVLEDAGWIDSDGDGIREKDGEKLVIRWLTYPSRQELPLLAESAQATLKEIGMDVQVNCTSDSNTIRKDPAQWDVYASAMVTAPTGDPEYFFTTCALDNSVSNNGHYHSDKLEELAKEMGK
;
A
#
# COMPACT_ATOMS: atom_id res chain seq x y z
N GLY A 1 29.08 0.14 -5.18
CA GLY A 1 29.45 -1.23 -4.78
C GLY A 1 29.02 -1.55 -3.37
N ILE A 2 29.25 -2.79 -2.97
CA ILE A 2 29.02 -3.28 -1.60
C ILE A 2 30.33 -3.92 -1.13
N THR A 3 30.74 -3.65 0.10
CA THR A 3 31.92 -4.29 0.71
C THR A 3 31.59 -5.73 1.14
N ASP A 4 32.63 -6.52 1.48
CA ASP A 4 32.46 -7.90 1.97
C ASP A 4 31.63 -7.96 3.29
N ASN A 5 31.58 -6.86 4.04
CA ASN A 5 30.77 -6.72 5.25
C ASN A 5 29.33 -6.20 4.99
N GLY A 6 28.89 -6.14 3.73
CA GLY A 6 27.56 -5.67 3.37
C GLY A 6 27.38 -4.14 3.36
N ILE A 7 28.44 -3.38 3.61
CA ILE A 7 28.39 -1.91 3.65
C ILE A 7 28.34 -1.36 2.21
N VAL A 8 27.38 -0.46 1.95
CA VAL A 8 27.21 0.19 0.67
C VAL A 8 28.26 1.30 0.46
N ILE A 9 28.94 1.26 -0.68
CA ILE A 9 29.84 2.33 -1.12
C ILE A 9 29.05 3.29 -2.02
N GLY A 10 28.87 4.51 -1.56
CA GLY A 10 28.10 5.56 -2.22
C GLY A 10 28.87 6.85 -2.38
N THR A 11 28.21 7.85 -2.98
CA THR A 11 28.74 9.22 -3.20
C THR A 11 27.98 10.25 -2.35
N GLY A 12 27.25 9.79 -1.34
CA GLY A 12 26.42 10.60 -0.47
C GLY A 12 27.21 11.39 0.58
N PRO A 13 26.50 12.21 1.37
CA PRO A 13 27.10 13.05 2.42
C PRO A 13 27.65 12.24 3.61
N TYR A 14 27.32 10.96 3.73
CA TYR A 14 27.79 10.08 4.79
C TYR A 14 28.39 8.79 4.23
N VAL A 15 29.32 8.23 4.99
CA VAL A 15 29.94 6.93 4.75
C VAL A 15 29.48 5.97 5.85
N ALA A 16 28.97 4.80 5.46
CA ALA A 16 28.65 3.74 6.37
C ALA A 16 29.94 3.09 6.90
N THR A 17 30.07 2.98 8.20
CA THR A 17 31.28 2.44 8.87
C THR A 17 31.04 1.17 9.65
N ASP A 18 29.82 0.98 10.17
CA ASP A 18 29.42 -0.21 10.89
C ASP A 18 27.98 -0.60 10.56
N LEU A 19 27.72 -1.90 10.42
CA LEU A 19 26.40 -2.46 10.16
C LEU A 19 26.23 -3.72 11.01
N VAL A 20 25.29 -3.65 11.94
CA VAL A 20 24.82 -4.80 12.72
C VAL A 20 23.38 -5.11 12.31
N THR A 21 23.19 -6.23 11.64
CA THR A 21 21.85 -6.62 11.12
C THR A 21 20.83 -6.66 12.25
N ASP A 22 19.63 -6.10 11.97
CA ASP A 22 18.51 -5.96 12.89
C ASP A 22 18.77 -5.12 14.15
N ASP A 23 19.90 -4.42 14.24
CA ASP A 23 20.24 -3.55 15.36
C ASP A 23 20.52 -2.11 14.88
N HIS A 24 21.67 -1.86 14.24
CA HIS A 24 22.00 -0.49 13.82
C HIS A 24 22.92 -0.39 12.60
N LEU A 25 22.94 0.81 12.01
CA LEU A 25 23.88 1.26 11.01
C LEU A 25 24.54 2.57 11.49
N THR A 26 25.88 2.62 11.55
CA THR A 26 26.62 3.84 11.84
C THR A 26 27.09 4.51 10.55
N LEU A 27 26.82 5.79 10.45
CA LEU A 27 27.17 6.65 9.33
C LEU A 27 28.05 7.80 9.85
N VAL A 28 29.20 8.01 9.24
CA VAL A 28 30.08 9.15 9.55
C VAL A 28 30.12 10.12 8.37
N LYS A 29 30.36 11.40 8.65
CA LYS A 29 30.50 12.45 7.66
C LYS A 29 31.49 12.05 6.57
N ASN A 30 31.12 12.30 5.29
CA ASN A 30 31.99 12.15 4.15
C ASN A 30 32.76 13.44 3.91
N GLU A 31 34.02 13.48 4.32
CA GLU A 31 34.90 14.65 4.13
C GLU A 31 35.15 15.02 2.66
N ASN A 32 34.87 14.10 1.73
CA ASN A 32 34.99 14.31 0.30
C ASN A 32 33.64 14.48 -0.41
N TYR A 33 32.60 14.87 0.35
CA TYR A 33 31.29 15.07 -0.27
C TYR A 33 31.30 16.21 -1.28
N TRP A 34 30.84 15.93 -2.48
CA TRP A 34 30.94 16.82 -3.63
C TRP A 34 29.97 18.03 -3.61
N ASN A 35 28.94 17.99 -2.78
CA ASN A 35 27.85 18.99 -2.75
C ASN A 35 27.84 19.80 -1.44
N GLY A 36 29.00 20.18 -0.95
CA GLY A 36 29.17 21.09 0.17
C GLY A 36 29.33 20.41 1.54
N ASP A 37 29.28 21.26 2.58
CA ASP A 37 29.53 20.82 3.95
C ASP A 37 28.34 20.05 4.54
N VAL A 38 28.65 19.12 5.43
CA VAL A 38 27.70 18.30 6.19
C VAL A 38 27.73 18.74 7.65
N ASN A 39 26.57 19.04 8.22
CA ASN A 39 26.45 19.64 9.56
C ASN A 39 26.50 18.66 10.73
N VAL A 40 26.20 17.38 10.48
CA VAL A 40 26.17 16.32 11.50
C VAL A 40 27.35 15.39 11.27
N ASP A 41 28.19 15.18 12.27
CA ASP A 41 29.39 14.38 12.12
C ASP A 41 29.13 12.87 12.08
N GLU A 42 28.16 12.39 12.87
CA GLU A 42 27.80 10.98 12.98
C GLU A 42 26.29 10.80 13.11
N ILE A 43 25.74 9.77 12.44
CA ILE A 43 24.36 9.33 12.54
C ILE A 43 24.34 7.84 12.85
N THR A 44 23.66 7.45 13.93
CA THR A 44 23.34 6.05 14.21
C THR A 44 21.88 5.79 13.85
N VAL A 45 21.65 4.97 12.84
CA VAL A 45 20.30 4.52 12.46
C VAL A 45 20.00 3.23 13.21
N ARG A 46 19.06 3.26 14.15
CA ARG A 46 18.62 2.11 14.95
C ARG A 46 17.42 1.44 14.29
N THR A 47 17.39 0.10 14.27
CA THR A 47 16.24 -0.68 13.83
C THR A 47 15.28 -0.87 14.99
N ILE A 48 14.11 -0.19 14.92
CA ILE A 48 13.02 -0.34 15.91
C ILE A 48 11.76 -0.66 15.09
N SER A 49 11.37 -1.93 15.06
CA SER A 49 10.32 -2.44 14.19
C SER A 49 8.90 -2.14 14.70
N ASP A 50 8.76 -2.03 16.02
CA ASP A 50 7.49 -1.75 16.67
C ASP A 50 7.24 -0.25 16.76
N GLY A 51 6.09 0.22 16.25
CA GLY A 51 5.79 1.65 16.14
C GLY A 51 5.57 2.33 17.49
N ASP A 52 5.05 1.64 18.49
CA ASP A 52 4.85 2.20 19.83
C ASP A 52 6.19 2.29 20.57
N THR A 53 7.04 1.28 20.46
CA THR A 53 8.41 1.30 20.98
C THR A 53 9.22 2.43 20.35
N LEU A 54 9.05 2.68 19.05
CA LEU A 54 9.70 3.80 18.36
C LEU A 54 9.23 5.15 18.91
N ALA A 55 7.94 5.31 19.16
CA ALA A 55 7.37 6.52 19.76
C ALA A 55 7.90 6.76 21.18
N PHE A 56 7.93 5.72 22.02
CA PHE A 56 8.48 5.83 23.37
C PHE A 56 9.97 6.17 23.39
N ALA A 57 10.77 5.58 22.50
CA ALA A 57 12.20 5.88 22.39
C ALA A 57 12.45 7.36 22.03
N LEU A 58 11.61 7.93 21.13
CA LEU A 58 11.69 9.36 20.79
C LEU A 58 11.26 10.26 21.95
N GLN A 59 10.16 9.93 22.64
CA GLN A 59 9.72 10.68 23.82
C GLN A 59 10.72 10.64 24.98
N ALA A 60 11.39 9.51 25.18
CA ALA A 60 12.41 9.34 26.20
C ALA A 60 13.76 10.03 25.85
N GLY A 61 13.91 10.53 24.63
CA GLY A 61 15.17 11.12 24.14
C GLY A 61 16.28 10.09 23.87
N GLU A 62 15.93 8.81 23.75
CA GLU A 62 16.86 7.75 23.39
C GLU A 62 17.27 7.81 21.91
N ILE A 63 16.41 8.40 21.08
CA ILE A 63 16.64 8.76 19.68
C ILE A 63 16.26 10.22 19.45
N ASN A 64 16.88 10.83 18.44
CA ASN A 64 16.67 12.26 18.13
C ASN A 64 15.71 12.49 16.96
N ALA A 65 15.45 11.47 16.15
CA ALA A 65 14.51 11.50 15.04
C ALA A 65 13.90 10.13 14.84
N ALA A 66 12.65 10.09 14.38
CA ALA A 66 11.94 8.86 14.05
C ALA A 66 11.25 8.98 12.69
N TYR A 67 11.21 7.86 11.95
CA TYR A 67 10.48 7.72 10.71
C TYR A 67 9.67 6.42 10.73
N GLY A 68 8.41 6.47 10.31
CA GLY A 68 7.55 5.29 10.23
C GLY A 68 6.89 4.88 11.55
N MET A 69 6.65 5.85 12.47
CA MET A 69 5.82 5.63 13.66
C MET A 69 4.39 5.27 13.28
N ALA A 70 3.68 4.62 14.21
CA ALA A 70 2.25 4.37 14.06
C ALA A 70 1.46 5.69 13.97
N TYR A 71 0.47 5.76 13.08
CA TYR A 71 -0.36 6.96 12.91
C TYR A 71 -1.07 7.37 14.20
N ALA A 72 -1.45 6.42 15.04
CA ALA A 72 -2.04 6.67 16.35
C ALA A 72 -1.13 7.45 17.31
N SER A 73 0.20 7.39 17.10
CA SER A 73 1.18 8.08 17.95
C SER A 73 1.49 9.49 17.46
N TYR A 74 1.10 9.91 16.27
CA TYR A 74 1.42 11.22 15.69
C TYR A 74 0.99 12.40 16.58
N PRO A 75 -0.23 12.43 17.17
CA PRO A 75 -0.65 13.51 18.02
C PRO A 75 0.25 13.76 19.24
N LEU A 76 1.04 12.77 19.67
CA LEU A 76 2.00 12.92 20.78
C LEU A 76 3.17 13.84 20.43
N PHE A 77 3.42 14.06 19.15
CA PHE A 77 4.56 14.82 18.60
C PHE A 77 4.15 16.10 17.88
N GLU A 78 2.86 16.40 17.78
CA GLU A 78 2.32 17.63 17.22
C GLU A 78 2.26 18.73 18.29
N ASN A 79 3.41 19.08 18.86
CA ASN A 79 3.56 20.08 19.92
C ASN A 79 4.89 20.84 19.77
N ASP A 80 5.15 21.81 20.66
CA ASP A 80 6.32 22.69 20.58
C ASP A 80 7.65 22.00 20.93
N ASP A 81 7.62 20.80 21.53
CA ASP A 81 8.83 20.05 21.91
C ASP A 81 9.43 19.28 20.74
N PHE A 82 8.67 19.06 19.66
CA PHE A 82 9.07 18.29 18.50
C PHE A 82 8.84 19.06 17.21
N THR A 83 9.70 18.81 16.22
CA THR A 83 9.46 19.24 14.85
C THR A 83 8.81 18.06 14.09
N PHE A 84 7.51 18.19 13.80
CA PHE A 84 6.77 17.21 13.01
C PHE A 84 6.73 17.64 11.54
N SER A 85 7.11 16.73 10.64
CA SER A 85 7.06 16.98 9.19
C SER A 85 6.37 15.85 8.47
N SER A 86 5.38 16.18 7.67
CA SER A 86 4.67 15.24 6.80
C SER A 86 4.59 15.80 5.39
N ALA A 87 4.81 14.96 4.40
CA ALA A 87 4.72 15.33 2.98
C ALA A 87 3.99 14.25 2.18
N ALA A 88 3.09 14.70 1.31
CA ALA A 88 2.47 13.82 0.32
C ALA A 88 3.52 13.27 -0.65
N THR A 89 3.39 12.00 -0.98
CA THR A 89 4.27 11.31 -1.93
C THR A 89 3.44 10.62 -3.01
N SER A 90 4.08 10.05 -4.03
CA SER A 90 3.41 9.19 -5.01
C SER A 90 3.20 7.74 -4.52
N ARG A 91 3.28 7.49 -3.21
CA ARG A 91 2.94 6.18 -2.65
C ARG A 91 1.43 6.00 -2.66
N ALA A 92 0.98 4.94 -3.31
CA ALA A 92 -0.40 4.51 -3.29
C ALA A 92 -0.53 3.14 -2.60
N PHE A 93 -1.62 2.96 -1.87
CA PHE A 93 -2.09 1.67 -1.35
C PHE A 93 -3.29 1.27 -2.17
N TYR A 94 -3.29 0.08 -2.70
CA TYR A 94 -4.33 -0.41 -3.61
C TYR A 94 -4.51 -1.90 -3.48
N ALA A 95 -5.69 -2.36 -3.90
CA ALA A 95 -6.04 -3.76 -3.96
C ALA A 95 -6.09 -4.23 -5.42
N TRP A 96 -5.17 -5.11 -5.81
CA TRP A 96 -5.19 -5.79 -7.10
C TRP A 96 -6.26 -6.88 -7.06
N MET A 97 -7.11 -6.92 -8.08
CA MET A 97 -8.07 -8.00 -8.25
C MET A 97 -7.47 -9.11 -9.11
N ASN A 98 -7.74 -10.35 -8.75
CA ASN A 98 -7.34 -11.51 -9.54
C ASN A 98 -8.42 -11.85 -10.59
N PHE A 99 -8.14 -11.64 -11.86
CA PHE A 99 -9.09 -11.86 -12.94
C PHE A 99 -9.27 -13.35 -13.31
N GLU A 100 -8.41 -14.24 -12.80
CA GLU A 100 -8.55 -15.69 -12.94
C GLU A 100 -9.31 -16.36 -11.78
N SER A 101 -9.61 -15.62 -10.72
CA SER A 101 -10.40 -16.11 -9.59
C SER A 101 -11.85 -16.35 -10.01
N THR A 102 -12.47 -17.41 -9.49
CA THR A 102 -13.88 -17.71 -9.73
C THR A 102 -14.82 -16.63 -9.18
N VAL A 103 -14.36 -15.83 -8.22
CA VAL A 103 -15.14 -14.80 -7.54
C VAL A 103 -14.86 -13.43 -8.14
N THR A 104 -13.59 -13.00 -8.17
CA THR A 104 -13.23 -11.66 -8.67
C THR A 104 -13.11 -11.56 -10.18
N SER A 105 -13.27 -12.65 -10.93
CA SER A 105 -13.55 -12.61 -12.39
C SER A 105 -14.92 -11.96 -12.70
N ASP A 106 -15.90 -12.06 -11.76
CA ASP A 106 -17.20 -11.40 -11.91
C ASP A 106 -17.05 -9.88 -11.74
N PRO A 107 -17.36 -9.04 -12.75
CA PRO A 107 -17.27 -7.59 -12.65
C PRO A 107 -18.18 -6.98 -11.59
N ALA A 108 -19.31 -7.64 -11.27
CA ALA A 108 -20.21 -7.18 -10.20
C ALA A 108 -19.54 -7.29 -8.83
N VAL A 109 -18.79 -8.37 -8.58
CA VAL A 109 -18.03 -8.54 -7.35
C VAL A 109 -16.94 -7.49 -7.22
N ARG A 110 -16.16 -7.25 -8.28
CA ARG A 110 -15.14 -6.19 -8.27
C ARG A 110 -15.72 -4.81 -8.00
N LYS A 111 -16.87 -4.50 -8.64
CA LYS A 111 -17.58 -3.24 -8.41
C LYS A 111 -18.09 -3.13 -6.97
N ALA A 112 -18.69 -4.18 -6.44
CA ALA A 112 -19.19 -4.20 -5.08
C ALA A 112 -18.05 -4.05 -4.04
N ILE A 113 -16.88 -4.65 -4.27
CA ILE A 113 -15.69 -4.44 -3.43
C ILE A 113 -15.29 -2.95 -3.45
N ALA A 114 -15.24 -2.32 -4.63
CA ALA A 114 -14.88 -0.91 -4.76
C ALA A 114 -15.88 0.02 -4.04
N MET A 115 -17.18 -0.29 -4.10
CA MET A 115 -18.26 0.44 -3.42
C MET A 115 -18.35 0.13 -1.93
N GLY A 116 -17.88 -1.04 -1.49
CA GLY A 116 -17.97 -1.51 -0.11
C GLY A 116 -16.81 -1.09 0.78
N ILE A 117 -15.76 -0.47 0.26
CA ILE A 117 -14.60 0.00 1.03
C ILE A 117 -14.74 1.50 1.33
N ASP A 118 -14.86 1.85 2.62
CA ASP A 118 -14.92 3.24 3.09
C ASP A 118 -13.52 3.85 3.18
N LYS A 119 -13.05 4.39 2.06
CA LYS A 119 -11.73 5.04 1.95
C LYS A 119 -11.65 6.33 2.77
N GLU A 120 -12.74 7.08 2.87
CA GLU A 120 -12.81 8.34 3.60
C GLU A 120 -12.64 8.11 5.12
N SER A 121 -13.40 7.18 5.68
CA SER A 121 -13.28 6.82 7.10
C SER A 121 -11.92 6.16 7.39
N PHE A 122 -11.40 5.36 6.48
CA PHE A 122 -10.07 4.78 6.63
C PHE A 122 -9.01 5.88 6.81
N VAL A 123 -8.98 6.88 5.93
CA VAL A 123 -8.02 7.98 5.99
C VAL A 123 -8.26 8.86 7.23
N SER A 124 -9.50 9.28 7.47
CA SER A 124 -9.79 10.24 8.53
C SER A 124 -9.66 9.66 9.95
N VAL A 125 -9.99 8.39 10.12
CA VAL A 125 -10.02 7.73 11.44
C VAL A 125 -8.75 6.91 11.69
N LEU A 126 -8.42 5.98 10.79
CA LEU A 126 -7.31 5.04 11.02
C LEU A 126 -5.94 5.65 10.70
N LEU A 127 -5.88 6.60 9.78
CA LEU A 127 -4.64 7.31 9.45
C LEU A 127 -4.57 8.73 10.06
N ASN A 128 -5.47 9.10 10.96
CA ASN A 128 -5.54 10.44 11.56
C ASN A 128 -5.49 11.60 10.53
N GLY A 129 -6.04 11.38 9.32
CA GLY A 129 -6.01 12.35 8.23
C GLY A 129 -4.70 12.42 7.45
N TYR A 130 -3.71 11.58 7.74
CA TYR A 130 -2.44 11.53 7.01
C TYR A 130 -2.56 10.66 5.75
N GLY A 131 -3.18 11.23 4.73
CA GLY A 131 -3.43 10.59 3.45
C GLY A 131 -4.67 11.18 2.78
N TYR A 132 -5.07 10.60 1.67
CA TYR A 132 -6.32 10.93 0.99
C TYR A 132 -6.84 9.73 0.20
N PRO A 133 -8.17 9.62 0.05
CA PRO A 133 -8.80 8.58 -0.75
C PRO A 133 -8.33 8.66 -2.20
N ALA A 134 -7.73 7.59 -2.70
CA ALA A 134 -7.25 7.56 -4.07
C ALA A 134 -8.41 7.38 -5.06
N VAL A 135 -8.35 8.11 -6.18
CA VAL A 135 -9.25 7.96 -7.33
C VAL A 135 -8.57 7.24 -8.50
N GLY A 136 -7.25 7.08 -8.45
CA GLY A 136 -6.44 6.41 -9.46
C GLY A 136 -5.04 6.12 -8.95
N ALA A 137 -4.15 5.69 -9.84
CA ALA A 137 -2.79 5.32 -9.50
C ALA A 137 -1.90 6.50 -9.07
N PHE A 138 -2.25 7.71 -9.47
CA PHE A 138 -1.42 8.90 -9.25
C PHE A 138 -2.18 9.95 -8.45
N PRO A 139 -1.51 10.62 -7.49
CA PRO A 139 -2.11 11.71 -6.75
C PRO A 139 -2.39 12.93 -7.62
N ASP A 140 -3.35 13.74 -7.20
CA ASP A 140 -3.80 14.95 -7.91
C ASP A 140 -2.73 16.04 -8.00
N THR A 141 -1.64 15.92 -7.26
CA THR A 141 -0.48 16.81 -7.34
C THR A 141 0.31 16.68 -8.64
N PHE A 142 0.15 15.57 -9.36
CA PHE A 142 0.74 15.40 -10.69
C PHE A 142 -0.18 15.93 -11.78
N SER A 143 0.38 16.45 -12.87
CA SER A 143 -0.39 16.91 -14.04
C SER A 143 -1.16 15.79 -14.75
N PHE A 144 -0.71 14.55 -14.55
CA PHE A 144 -1.35 13.32 -15.04
C PHE A 144 -2.09 12.56 -13.92
N GLY A 145 -2.40 13.23 -12.81
CA GLY A 145 -3.06 12.65 -11.64
C GLY A 145 -4.55 12.41 -11.81
N GLY A 146 -5.22 12.21 -10.67
CA GLY A 146 -6.61 11.76 -10.61
C GLY A 146 -7.68 12.81 -10.91
N GLN A 147 -7.33 14.08 -11.19
CA GLN A 147 -8.29 15.21 -11.28
C GLN A 147 -9.46 14.99 -12.23
N ASN A 148 -9.26 14.19 -13.29
CA ASN A 148 -10.27 13.90 -14.29
C ASN A 148 -10.79 12.46 -14.23
N LEU A 149 -10.44 11.74 -13.17
CA LEU A 149 -10.89 10.37 -12.94
C LEU A 149 -12.09 10.37 -11.99
N THR A 150 -12.91 9.35 -12.14
CA THR A 150 -13.99 9.02 -11.21
C THR A 150 -13.75 7.62 -10.68
N THR A 151 -14.02 7.40 -9.41
CA THR A 151 -14.03 6.09 -8.79
C THR A 151 -15.39 5.85 -8.14
N GLU A 152 -15.69 4.58 -7.84
CA GLU A 152 -16.87 4.27 -7.05
C GLU A 152 -16.74 4.91 -5.66
N SER A 153 -17.79 5.60 -5.23
CA SER A 153 -17.90 6.08 -3.85
C SER A 153 -18.34 4.97 -2.91
N TYR A 154 -18.08 5.12 -1.62
CA TYR A 154 -18.61 4.21 -0.61
C TYR A 154 -20.13 4.25 -0.63
N ASP A 155 -20.74 3.14 -1.00
CA ASP A 155 -22.19 2.96 -1.10
C ASP A 155 -22.53 1.49 -0.86
N PRO A 156 -22.63 1.07 0.40
CA PRO A 156 -22.90 -0.33 0.75
C PRO A 156 -24.27 -0.81 0.26
N ASP A 157 -25.29 0.04 0.19
CA ASP A 157 -26.60 -0.35 -0.32
C ASP A 157 -26.59 -0.52 -1.84
N GLY A 158 -25.91 0.35 -2.55
CA GLY A 158 -25.64 0.18 -3.97
C GLY A 158 -24.83 -1.07 -4.27
N ALA A 159 -23.81 -1.37 -3.45
CA ALA A 159 -23.01 -2.59 -3.57
C ALA A 159 -23.86 -3.87 -3.40
N LYS A 160 -24.75 -3.91 -2.39
CA LYS A 160 -25.70 -5.02 -2.19
C LYS A 160 -26.56 -5.22 -3.43
N LYS A 161 -27.09 -4.11 -3.98
CA LYS A 161 -27.92 -4.17 -5.19
C LYS A 161 -27.15 -4.68 -6.41
N VAL A 162 -25.91 -4.24 -6.60
CA VAL A 162 -25.03 -4.74 -7.69
C VAL A 162 -24.84 -6.25 -7.59
N LEU A 163 -24.62 -6.77 -6.39
CA LEU A 163 -24.48 -8.20 -6.13
C LEU A 163 -25.79 -8.96 -6.40
N GLU A 164 -26.92 -8.44 -5.93
CA GLU A 164 -28.25 -9.05 -6.14
C GLU A 164 -28.62 -9.11 -7.64
N ASP A 165 -28.41 -8.02 -8.36
CA ASP A 165 -28.69 -7.95 -9.80
C ASP A 165 -27.79 -8.93 -10.60
N ALA A 166 -26.64 -9.31 -10.06
CA ALA A 166 -25.72 -10.31 -10.62
C ALA A 166 -25.98 -11.75 -10.15
N GLY A 167 -26.98 -11.96 -9.27
CA GLY A 167 -27.37 -13.27 -8.76
C GLY A 167 -26.63 -13.73 -7.51
N TRP A 168 -25.87 -12.86 -6.85
CA TRP A 168 -25.26 -13.11 -5.55
C TRP A 168 -26.29 -12.79 -4.45
N ILE A 169 -26.87 -13.82 -3.82
CA ILE A 169 -27.99 -13.71 -2.87
C ILE A 169 -27.66 -14.55 -1.64
N ASP A 170 -27.93 -14.03 -0.45
CA ASP A 170 -27.91 -14.81 0.79
C ASP A 170 -29.23 -15.61 0.87
N SER A 171 -29.21 -16.84 0.40
CA SER A 171 -30.40 -17.69 0.32
C SER A 171 -30.61 -18.60 1.55
N ASP A 172 -29.53 -18.86 2.30
CA ASP A 172 -29.60 -19.67 3.53
C ASP A 172 -29.73 -18.82 4.82
N GLY A 173 -29.53 -17.50 4.71
CA GLY A 173 -29.69 -16.53 5.79
C GLY A 173 -28.53 -16.48 6.78
N ASP A 174 -27.36 -16.96 6.39
CA ASP A 174 -26.15 -16.93 7.24
C ASP A 174 -25.38 -15.60 7.17
N GLY A 175 -25.81 -14.68 6.31
CA GLY A 175 -25.23 -13.35 6.12
C GLY A 175 -24.14 -13.29 5.06
N ILE A 176 -23.81 -14.41 4.41
CA ILE A 176 -22.85 -14.47 3.30
C ILE A 176 -23.62 -14.82 2.03
N ARG A 177 -23.38 -14.05 0.98
CA ARG A 177 -24.02 -14.27 -0.31
C ARG A 177 -23.44 -15.49 -1.03
N GLU A 178 -24.27 -16.15 -1.82
CA GLU A 178 -23.86 -17.25 -2.69
C GLU A 178 -24.45 -17.10 -4.09
N LYS A 179 -23.79 -17.74 -5.06
CA LYS A 179 -24.22 -17.85 -6.45
C LYS A 179 -23.83 -19.23 -6.98
N ASP A 180 -24.78 -19.94 -7.59
CA ASP A 180 -24.55 -21.28 -8.16
C ASP A 180 -23.98 -22.29 -7.15
N GLY A 181 -24.26 -22.12 -5.86
CA GLY A 181 -23.80 -22.96 -4.75
C GLY A 181 -22.42 -22.58 -4.18
N GLU A 182 -21.79 -21.54 -4.70
CA GLU A 182 -20.50 -21.03 -4.22
C GLU A 182 -20.72 -19.80 -3.34
N LYS A 183 -20.15 -19.80 -2.13
CA LYS A 183 -20.21 -18.65 -1.21
C LYS A 183 -19.28 -17.54 -1.67
N LEU A 184 -19.69 -16.30 -1.41
CA LEU A 184 -18.92 -15.09 -1.72
C LEU A 184 -17.79 -14.91 -0.70
N VAL A 185 -16.76 -15.73 -0.83
CA VAL A 185 -15.55 -15.70 -0.02
C VAL A 185 -14.45 -14.95 -0.78
N ILE A 186 -13.83 -13.97 -0.14
CA ILE A 186 -12.72 -13.17 -0.70
C ILE A 186 -11.43 -13.52 0.05
N ARG A 187 -10.50 -14.19 -0.60
CA ARG A 187 -9.17 -14.46 -0.05
C ARG A 187 -8.30 -13.22 -0.25
N TRP A 188 -8.15 -12.46 0.85
CA TRP A 188 -7.43 -11.20 0.86
C TRP A 188 -5.98 -11.41 1.29
N LEU A 189 -5.04 -11.26 0.36
CA LEU A 189 -3.60 -11.37 0.62
C LEU A 189 -3.01 -9.98 0.88
N THR A 190 -2.15 -9.87 1.90
CA THR A 190 -1.36 -8.66 2.19
C THR A 190 -0.11 -8.99 3.02
N TYR A 191 0.63 -7.96 3.46
CA TYR A 191 1.86 -8.14 4.24
C TYR A 191 2.01 -7.10 5.35
N PRO A 192 2.73 -7.43 6.46
CA PRO A 192 2.77 -6.60 7.66
C PRO A 192 3.82 -5.46 7.63
N SER A 193 4.77 -5.46 6.67
CA SER A 193 5.87 -4.49 6.65
C SER A 193 5.47 -3.04 6.31
N ARG A 194 4.18 -2.80 6.08
CA ARG A 194 3.54 -1.50 5.94
C ARG A 194 2.33 -1.47 6.85
N GLN A 195 2.36 -0.64 7.88
CA GLN A 195 1.33 -0.61 8.92
C GLN A 195 -0.09 -0.33 8.40
N GLU A 196 -0.21 0.37 7.27
CA GLU A 196 -1.49 0.69 6.62
C GLU A 196 -2.17 -0.56 6.07
N LEU A 197 -1.42 -1.56 5.62
CA LEU A 197 -1.97 -2.72 4.92
C LEU A 197 -2.76 -3.66 5.83
N PRO A 198 -2.28 -4.05 7.03
CA PRO A 198 -3.12 -4.78 8.00
C PRO A 198 -4.39 -4.00 8.37
N LEU A 199 -4.26 -2.70 8.66
CA LEU A 199 -5.41 -1.84 9.00
C LEU A 199 -6.42 -1.77 7.85
N LEU A 200 -5.94 -1.64 6.61
CA LEU A 200 -6.79 -1.65 5.41
C LEU A 200 -7.51 -2.99 5.25
N ALA A 201 -6.82 -4.11 5.48
CA ALA A 201 -7.42 -5.43 5.39
C ALA A 201 -8.52 -5.64 6.44
N GLU A 202 -8.29 -5.22 7.69
CA GLU A 202 -9.28 -5.29 8.77
C GLU A 202 -10.49 -4.39 8.50
N SER A 203 -10.24 -3.16 8.03
CA SER A 203 -11.31 -2.24 7.64
C SER A 203 -12.14 -2.80 6.48
N ALA A 204 -11.49 -3.31 5.43
CA ALA A 204 -12.17 -3.93 4.30
C ALA A 204 -12.96 -5.17 4.73
N GLN A 205 -12.41 -6.01 5.60
CA GLN A 205 -13.10 -7.18 6.15
C GLN A 205 -14.41 -6.77 6.87
N ALA A 206 -14.35 -5.72 7.68
CA ALA A 206 -15.51 -5.22 8.41
C ALA A 206 -16.59 -4.66 7.47
N THR A 207 -16.22 -3.77 6.55
CA THR A 207 -17.20 -3.12 5.67
C THR A 207 -17.76 -4.07 4.59
N LEU A 208 -16.94 -4.95 4.03
CA LEU A 208 -17.38 -5.92 3.03
C LEU A 208 -18.29 -7.01 3.62
N LYS A 209 -18.12 -7.34 4.91
CA LYS A 209 -19.05 -8.22 5.61
C LYS A 209 -20.48 -7.65 5.66
N GLU A 210 -20.62 -6.34 5.77
CA GLU A 210 -21.96 -5.68 5.79
C GLU A 210 -22.71 -5.83 4.46
N ILE A 211 -22.00 -6.11 3.37
CA ILE A 211 -22.59 -6.34 2.05
C ILE A 211 -22.68 -7.82 1.67
N GLY A 212 -22.35 -8.72 2.62
CA GLY A 212 -22.51 -10.17 2.47
C GLY A 212 -21.30 -10.89 1.87
N MET A 213 -20.08 -10.36 2.09
CA MET A 213 -18.82 -11.01 1.70
C MET A 213 -18.09 -11.56 2.92
N ASP A 214 -17.57 -12.79 2.84
CA ASP A 214 -16.65 -13.35 3.84
C ASP A 214 -15.20 -13.04 3.40
N VAL A 215 -14.54 -12.07 4.04
CA VAL A 215 -13.17 -11.71 3.72
C VAL A 215 -12.20 -12.47 4.62
N GLN A 216 -11.42 -13.36 4.05
CA GLN A 216 -10.41 -14.15 4.72
C GLN A 216 -9.03 -13.53 4.52
N VAL A 217 -8.53 -12.86 5.56
CA VAL A 217 -7.27 -12.11 5.52
C VAL A 217 -6.08 -13.04 5.76
N ASN A 218 -5.16 -13.05 4.79
CA ASN A 218 -3.83 -13.64 4.92
C ASN A 218 -2.77 -12.52 4.90
N CYS A 219 -2.36 -12.06 6.09
CA CYS A 219 -1.31 -11.06 6.27
C CYS A 219 0.02 -11.76 6.56
N THR A 220 0.91 -11.85 5.58
CA THR A 220 2.14 -12.65 5.68
C THR A 220 3.34 -11.99 5.02
N SER A 221 4.53 -12.18 5.59
CA SER A 221 5.80 -11.77 4.98
C SER A 221 6.13 -12.53 3.69
N ASP A 222 5.50 -13.70 3.45
CA ASP A 222 5.69 -14.51 2.24
C ASP A 222 4.72 -14.15 1.09
N SER A 223 4.03 -13.03 1.20
CA SER A 223 3.06 -12.56 0.19
C SER A 223 3.63 -12.50 -1.23
N ASN A 224 4.91 -12.21 -1.38
CA ASN A 224 5.61 -12.18 -2.67
C ASN A 224 5.70 -13.55 -3.37
N THR A 225 5.73 -14.63 -2.62
CA THR A 225 5.66 -15.99 -3.17
C THR A 225 4.23 -16.37 -3.50
N ILE A 226 3.31 -16.14 -2.56
CA ILE A 226 1.89 -16.51 -2.68
C ILE A 226 1.22 -15.80 -3.85
N ARG A 227 1.46 -14.50 -4.06
CA ARG A 227 0.84 -13.72 -5.15
C ARG A 227 1.14 -14.23 -6.56
N LYS A 228 2.19 -15.04 -6.73
CA LYS A 228 2.55 -15.64 -8.03
C LYS A 228 1.68 -16.82 -8.42
N ASP A 229 0.91 -17.36 -7.48
CA ASP A 229 -0.04 -18.42 -7.70
C ASP A 229 -1.47 -17.87 -7.59
N PRO A 230 -2.15 -17.58 -8.73
CA PRO A 230 -3.47 -16.99 -8.73
C PRO A 230 -4.54 -17.89 -8.08
N ALA A 231 -4.26 -19.19 -7.87
CA ALA A 231 -5.16 -20.07 -7.15
C ALA A 231 -5.23 -19.78 -5.63
N GLN A 232 -4.33 -18.98 -5.08
CA GLN A 232 -4.22 -18.76 -3.64
C GLN A 232 -4.84 -17.45 -3.11
N TRP A 233 -5.27 -16.54 -3.97
CA TRP A 233 -5.81 -15.25 -3.58
C TRP A 233 -6.82 -14.70 -4.59
N ASP A 234 -7.69 -13.80 -4.13
CA ASP A 234 -8.68 -13.09 -4.95
C ASP A 234 -8.37 -11.59 -5.00
N VAL A 235 -7.90 -11.04 -3.88
CA VAL A 235 -7.48 -9.64 -3.74
C VAL A 235 -6.08 -9.60 -3.12
N TYR A 236 -5.17 -8.83 -3.72
CA TYR A 236 -3.84 -8.57 -3.16
C TYR A 236 -3.69 -7.09 -2.83
N ALA A 237 -3.73 -6.74 -1.55
CA ALA A 237 -3.49 -5.38 -1.08
C ALA A 237 -1.99 -5.11 -0.93
N SER A 238 -1.53 -4.03 -1.54
CA SER A 238 -0.11 -3.70 -1.67
C SER A 238 0.12 -2.19 -1.68
N ALA A 239 1.37 -1.80 -1.50
CA ALA A 239 1.83 -0.41 -1.59
C ALA A 239 2.92 -0.26 -2.65
N MET A 240 2.87 0.84 -3.39
CA MET A 240 3.86 1.16 -4.42
C MET A 240 4.07 2.67 -4.51
N VAL A 241 5.29 3.09 -4.76
CA VAL A 241 5.58 4.45 -5.27
C VAL A 241 5.31 4.42 -6.77
N THR A 242 4.20 5.01 -7.19
CA THR A 242 3.66 4.82 -8.55
C THR A 242 4.40 5.62 -9.63
N ALA A 243 5.07 6.70 -9.24
CA ALA A 243 5.90 7.51 -10.13
C ALA A 243 7.23 7.88 -9.44
N PRO A 244 8.18 6.93 -9.27
CA PRO A 244 9.41 7.15 -8.49
C PRO A 244 10.34 8.20 -9.11
N THR A 245 10.28 8.39 -10.42
CA THR A 245 11.04 9.41 -11.17
C THR A 245 10.19 10.59 -11.62
N GLY A 246 8.91 10.65 -11.18
CA GLY A 246 7.93 11.61 -11.68
C GLY A 246 7.32 11.24 -13.04
N ASP A 247 7.58 10.03 -13.53
CA ASP A 247 7.09 9.51 -14.80
C ASP A 247 6.00 8.46 -14.58
N PRO A 248 4.80 8.57 -15.20
CA PRO A 248 3.71 7.62 -15.07
C PRO A 248 3.98 6.27 -15.74
N GLU A 249 4.89 6.19 -16.71
CA GLU A 249 5.20 4.97 -17.45
C GLU A 249 5.56 3.80 -16.52
N TYR A 250 6.28 4.09 -15.44
CA TYR A 250 6.73 3.08 -14.47
C TYR A 250 5.57 2.24 -13.91
N PHE A 251 4.44 2.87 -13.55
CA PHE A 251 3.28 2.15 -13.04
C PHE A 251 2.72 1.18 -14.07
N PHE A 252 2.51 1.64 -15.29
CA PHE A 252 1.90 0.82 -16.35
C PHE A 252 2.80 -0.34 -16.75
N THR A 253 4.07 -0.06 -17.02
CA THR A 253 5.04 -1.09 -17.44
C THR A 253 5.36 -2.10 -16.34
N THR A 254 5.23 -1.73 -15.06
CA THR A 254 5.49 -2.61 -13.93
C THR A 254 4.28 -3.44 -13.53
N CYS A 255 3.06 -2.90 -13.65
CA CYS A 255 1.89 -3.46 -12.98
C CYS A 255 0.69 -3.75 -13.86
N ALA A 256 0.51 -3.06 -15.00
CA ALA A 256 -0.78 -3.03 -15.67
C ALA A 256 -0.80 -3.63 -17.09
N LEU A 257 0.36 -3.79 -17.72
CA LEU A 257 0.45 -4.44 -19.04
C LEU A 257 0.56 -5.96 -18.91
N ASP A 258 0.21 -6.68 -19.97
CA ASP A 258 0.20 -8.15 -20.00
C ASP A 258 1.55 -8.78 -19.58
N ASN A 259 2.65 -8.18 -20.00
CA ASN A 259 4.00 -8.64 -19.70
C ASN A 259 4.61 -7.98 -18.46
N SER A 260 3.84 -7.22 -17.68
CA SER A 260 4.32 -6.56 -16.46
C SER A 260 4.66 -7.57 -15.38
N VAL A 261 5.81 -7.41 -14.74
CA VAL A 261 6.31 -8.35 -13.71
C VAL A 261 5.43 -8.43 -12.47
N SER A 262 4.59 -7.43 -12.25
CA SER A 262 3.68 -7.34 -11.10
C SER A 262 2.20 -7.49 -11.48
N ASN A 263 1.87 -7.77 -12.74
CA ASN A 263 0.49 -8.08 -13.14
C ASN A 263 0.12 -9.53 -12.80
N ASN A 264 0.18 -9.88 -11.52
CA ASN A 264 -0.10 -11.24 -11.06
C ASN A 264 -1.62 -11.55 -11.03
N GLY A 265 -2.46 -10.55 -11.17
CA GLY A 265 -3.92 -10.68 -11.27
C GLY A 265 -4.41 -10.93 -12.70
N HIS A 266 -3.52 -10.96 -13.66
CA HIS A 266 -3.83 -11.20 -15.08
C HIS A 266 -4.84 -10.19 -15.65
N TYR A 267 -4.72 -8.92 -15.23
CA TYR A 267 -5.47 -7.84 -15.87
C TYR A 267 -5.06 -7.71 -17.33
N HIS A 268 -6.02 -7.58 -18.23
CA HIS A 268 -5.81 -7.37 -19.66
C HIS A 268 -6.68 -6.22 -20.19
N SER A 269 -6.09 -5.41 -21.08
CA SER A 269 -6.82 -4.37 -21.81
C SER A 269 -6.11 -4.06 -23.13
N ASP A 270 -6.70 -4.44 -24.24
CA ASP A 270 -6.23 -4.10 -25.59
C ASP A 270 -5.98 -2.58 -25.74
N LYS A 271 -6.88 -1.76 -25.16
CA LYS A 271 -6.76 -0.31 -25.22
C LYS A 271 -5.54 0.20 -24.46
N LEU A 272 -5.26 -0.37 -23.31
CA LEU A 272 -4.06 -0.01 -22.52
C LEU A 272 -2.79 -0.43 -23.24
N GLU A 273 -2.76 -1.63 -23.81
CA GLU A 273 -1.63 -2.13 -24.61
C GLU A 273 -1.35 -1.25 -25.85
N GLU A 274 -2.41 -0.73 -26.50
CA GLU A 274 -2.28 0.21 -27.61
C GLU A 274 -1.67 1.56 -27.15
N LEU A 275 -2.23 2.14 -26.07
CA LEU A 275 -1.77 3.42 -25.53
C LEU A 275 -0.32 3.34 -25.00
N ALA A 276 0.05 2.21 -24.40
CA ALA A 276 1.40 2.02 -23.88
C ALA A 276 2.48 2.06 -24.98
N LYS A 277 2.15 1.69 -26.21
CA LYS A 277 3.08 1.81 -27.37
C LYS A 277 3.39 3.26 -27.74
N GLU A 278 2.59 4.21 -27.29
CA GLU A 278 2.77 5.65 -27.52
C GLU A 278 3.52 6.32 -26.34
N MET A 279 3.54 5.68 -25.17
CA MET A 279 4.31 6.13 -24.03
C MET A 279 5.81 5.97 -24.34
N GLY A 280 6.60 6.98 -24.09
CA GLY A 280 8.03 6.95 -24.35
C GLY A 280 8.45 7.35 -25.78
N LYS A 281 7.50 7.85 -26.61
CA LYS A 281 7.80 8.55 -27.86
C LYS A 281 7.83 10.06 -27.62
#